data_c6a7ee1c6346c572d259f348677bda2e
#
_entry.id   c6a7ee1c6346c572d259f348677bda2e
#
_cell.length_a   1.000
_cell.length_b   1.000
_cell.length_c   1.000
_cell.angle_alpha   90.00
_cell.angle_beta   90.00
_cell.angle_gamma   90.00
#
_symmetry.space_group_name_H-M   'P 1'
#
loop_
_entity.id
_entity.type
_entity.pdbx_description
1 polymer ?
#
loop_
_entity_poly.entity_id
_entity_poly.type
_entity_poly.pdbx_seq_one_letter_code
_entity_poly.pdbx_strand_id
1 'polypeptide(L)'
;MLKAQLGIAPIAWWNDDLAELSDDVSLDECLRQAAEAGLTGMETGRRFPMNMDELGPILDRHGISICGGWFSGLLLDGDIEVEKDRIAEQHAFFVAAGAPCIVYGETARSVQGARTTPLAQKPKLTEAEMATYGRKVSDFADWCAAEGMPLSYHHHMAAAVETEAELDLFMKHSSVPLLFDAGHMAFAGGNNFRVIDKHHARISHMHAKDVRMPVIDALDRTAESFLDAVIKGAFT
;
A
#
# COMPACT_ATOMS: atom_id res chain seq x y z
N MET A 1 -16.48 12.70 17.16
CA MET A 1 -15.95 11.32 17.31
C MET A 1 -15.62 10.80 15.93
N LEU A 2 -14.40 10.34 15.71
CA LEU A 2 -13.98 9.76 14.42
C LEU A 2 -14.83 8.52 14.15
N LYS A 3 -15.38 8.42 12.93
CA LYS A 3 -16.19 7.25 12.54
C LYS A 3 -15.34 6.16 11.85
N ALA A 4 -14.08 6.48 11.51
CA ALA A 4 -13.16 5.52 10.90
C ALA A 4 -12.67 4.50 11.91
N GLN A 5 -12.52 3.26 11.49
CA GLN A 5 -11.79 2.25 12.22
C GLN A 5 -10.28 2.52 12.10
N LEU A 6 -9.56 2.33 13.19
CA LEU A 6 -8.11 2.56 13.23
C LEU A 6 -7.38 1.24 13.25
N GLY A 7 -6.44 1.11 12.34
CA GLY A 7 -5.52 -0.02 12.24
C GLY A 7 -4.07 0.44 12.11
N ILE A 8 -3.16 -0.51 12.03
CA ILE A 8 -1.74 -0.27 11.84
C ILE A 8 -1.15 -1.30 10.88
N ALA A 9 -0.17 -0.89 10.07
CA ALA A 9 0.62 -1.82 9.30
C ALA A 9 1.80 -2.35 10.14
N PRO A 10 2.17 -3.63 10.00
CA PRO A 10 3.25 -4.24 10.78
C PRO A 10 4.63 -3.66 10.47
N ILE A 11 4.75 -2.82 9.44
CA ILE A 11 5.98 -2.09 9.10
C ILE A 11 6.50 -1.22 10.27
N ALA A 12 5.66 -0.91 11.25
CA ALA A 12 6.08 -0.25 12.49
C ALA A 12 7.06 -1.10 13.32
N TRP A 13 7.05 -2.43 13.14
CA TRP A 13 7.96 -3.37 13.84
C TRP A 13 8.88 -4.11 12.86
N TRP A 14 8.41 -4.39 11.65
CA TRP A 14 9.17 -5.15 10.65
C TRP A 14 9.17 -4.41 9.32
N ASN A 15 10.34 -4.12 8.81
CA ASN A 15 10.45 -3.60 7.45
C ASN A 15 10.60 -4.77 6.48
N ASP A 16 9.62 -4.96 5.58
CA ASP A 16 9.63 -6.09 4.63
C ASP A 16 10.61 -5.86 3.47
N ASP A 17 10.92 -4.60 3.13
CA ASP A 17 11.89 -4.24 2.09
C ASP A 17 13.34 -4.17 2.62
N LEU A 18 13.51 -3.90 3.92
CA LEU A 18 14.80 -3.76 4.60
C LEU A 18 14.80 -4.66 5.85
N ALA A 19 14.95 -5.97 5.62
CA ALA A 19 14.86 -6.96 6.68
C ALA A 19 15.89 -6.74 7.81
N GLU A 20 17.01 -6.09 7.52
CA GLU A 20 18.02 -5.69 8.50
C GLU A 20 17.57 -4.60 9.48
N LEU A 21 16.49 -3.88 9.18
CA LEU A 21 15.86 -2.92 10.09
C LEU A 21 14.73 -3.53 10.91
N SER A 22 14.51 -4.83 10.76
CA SER A 22 13.43 -5.52 11.47
C SER A 22 13.90 -5.98 12.83
N ASP A 23 13.11 -5.69 13.85
CA ASP A 23 13.32 -6.23 15.19
C ASP A 23 12.86 -7.70 15.27
N ASP A 24 13.37 -8.44 16.27
CA ASP A 24 12.94 -9.81 16.58
C ASP A 24 11.62 -9.84 17.37
N VAL A 25 10.75 -8.86 17.13
CA VAL A 25 9.44 -8.78 17.78
C VAL A 25 8.51 -9.83 17.18
N SER A 26 7.87 -10.62 18.02
CA SER A 26 6.92 -11.64 17.57
C SER A 26 5.61 -11.02 17.08
N LEU A 27 4.85 -11.76 16.25
CA LEU A 27 3.51 -11.33 15.82
C LEU A 27 2.60 -11.09 17.03
N ASP A 28 2.63 -11.98 18.02
CA ASP A 28 1.84 -11.87 19.25
C ASP A 28 2.13 -10.56 20.00
N GLU A 29 3.41 -10.19 20.10
CA GLU A 29 3.82 -8.93 20.75
C GLU A 29 3.39 -7.69 19.95
N CYS A 30 3.47 -7.73 18.62
CA CYS A 30 2.98 -6.63 17.77
C CYS A 30 1.48 -6.41 17.96
N LEU A 31 0.70 -7.50 17.96
CA LEU A 31 -0.75 -7.45 18.18
C LEU A 31 -1.09 -6.93 19.58
N ARG A 32 -0.36 -7.37 20.59
CA ARG A 32 -0.52 -6.87 21.96
C ARG A 32 -0.29 -5.36 22.06
N GLN A 33 0.81 -4.87 21.47
CA GLN A 33 1.14 -3.43 21.48
C GLN A 33 0.11 -2.61 20.68
N ALA A 34 -0.36 -3.11 19.55
CA ALA A 34 -1.41 -2.47 18.76
C ALA A 34 -2.72 -2.34 19.57
N ALA A 35 -3.13 -3.43 20.25
CA ALA A 35 -4.33 -3.43 21.10
C ALA A 35 -4.18 -2.45 22.28
N GLU A 36 -3.03 -2.41 22.96
CA GLU A 36 -2.75 -1.46 24.04
C GLU A 36 -2.78 0.00 23.57
N ALA A 37 -2.39 0.26 22.30
CA ALA A 37 -2.52 1.57 21.69
C ALA A 37 -3.98 1.92 21.31
N GLY A 38 -4.93 1.01 21.52
CA GLY A 38 -6.35 1.21 21.21
C GLY A 38 -6.71 0.97 19.75
N LEU A 39 -5.85 0.31 18.98
CA LEU A 39 -6.10 -0.06 17.61
C LEU A 39 -6.88 -1.38 17.55
N THR A 40 -7.76 -1.52 16.54
CA THR A 40 -8.63 -2.70 16.39
C THR A 40 -8.36 -3.46 15.09
N GLY A 41 -7.49 -2.94 14.23
CA GLY A 41 -7.10 -3.55 12.96
C GLY A 41 -5.60 -3.61 12.77
N MET A 42 -5.14 -4.62 12.01
CA MET A 42 -3.77 -4.70 11.54
C MET A 42 -3.74 -5.19 10.09
N GLU A 43 -2.91 -4.58 9.26
CA GLU A 43 -2.61 -5.11 7.94
C GLU A 43 -1.70 -6.32 8.05
N THR A 44 -1.78 -7.24 7.07
CA THR A 44 -0.86 -8.38 7.05
C THR A 44 0.54 -7.97 6.61
N GLY A 45 1.54 -8.69 7.08
CA GLY A 45 2.93 -8.61 6.66
C GLY A 45 3.55 -10.01 6.59
N ARG A 46 4.82 -10.11 6.22
CA ARG A 46 5.51 -11.38 5.94
C ARG A 46 5.51 -12.42 7.07
N ARG A 47 5.25 -12.01 8.32
CA ARG A 47 5.23 -12.91 9.49
C ARG A 47 3.84 -13.42 9.84
N PHE A 48 2.82 -13.03 9.08
CA PHE A 48 1.45 -13.50 9.30
C PHE A 48 1.25 -14.88 8.67
N PRO A 49 0.72 -15.86 9.39
CA PRO A 49 0.18 -17.06 8.76
C PRO A 49 -0.93 -16.68 7.78
N MET A 50 -0.83 -17.15 6.54
CA MET A 50 -1.86 -16.93 5.51
C MET A 50 -2.93 -18.01 5.57
N ASN A 51 -3.34 -18.39 6.78
CA ASN A 51 -4.36 -19.38 7.07
C ASN A 51 -5.13 -18.95 8.33
N MET A 52 -6.44 -18.78 8.22
CA MET A 52 -7.28 -18.30 9.31
C MET A 52 -7.48 -19.34 10.44
N ASP A 53 -7.29 -20.63 10.17
CA ASP A 53 -7.32 -21.65 11.23
C ASP A 53 -6.14 -21.45 12.21
N GLU A 54 -5.01 -20.98 11.72
CA GLU A 54 -3.83 -20.66 12.51
C GLU A 54 -3.87 -19.22 13.05
N LEU A 55 -4.18 -18.26 12.19
CA LEU A 55 -4.14 -16.83 12.52
C LEU A 55 -5.31 -16.40 13.40
N GLY A 56 -6.51 -16.92 13.18
CA GLY A 56 -7.74 -16.51 13.88
C GLY A 56 -7.59 -16.56 15.40
N PRO A 57 -7.17 -17.67 16.01
CA PRO A 57 -6.94 -17.75 17.46
C PRO A 57 -5.88 -16.75 17.98
N ILE A 58 -4.92 -16.35 17.15
CA ILE A 58 -3.91 -15.35 17.51
C ILE A 58 -4.56 -13.95 17.56
N LEU A 59 -5.33 -13.59 16.54
CA LEU A 59 -6.04 -12.31 16.46
C LEU A 59 -7.07 -12.15 17.59
N ASP A 60 -7.83 -13.21 17.86
CA ASP A 60 -8.89 -13.21 18.89
C ASP A 60 -8.35 -12.91 20.29
N ARG A 61 -7.13 -13.39 20.63
CA ARG A 61 -6.50 -13.11 21.93
C ARG A 61 -6.29 -11.62 22.18
N HIS A 62 -6.11 -10.83 21.12
CA HIS A 62 -5.81 -9.40 21.20
C HIS A 62 -6.98 -8.52 20.77
N GLY A 63 -8.09 -9.10 20.29
CA GLY A 63 -9.24 -8.35 19.78
C GLY A 63 -8.89 -7.51 18.52
N ILE A 64 -7.94 -7.99 17.72
CA ILE A 64 -7.50 -7.37 16.47
C ILE A 64 -8.13 -8.12 15.28
N SER A 65 -8.54 -7.41 14.25
CA SER A 65 -8.97 -7.96 12.98
C SER A 65 -8.02 -7.59 11.84
N ILE A 66 -8.03 -8.35 10.74
CA ILE A 66 -7.29 -7.98 9.55
C ILE A 66 -8.02 -6.82 8.86
N CYS A 67 -7.31 -5.71 8.63
CA CYS A 67 -7.86 -4.53 7.97
C CYS A 67 -7.35 -4.32 6.53
N GLY A 68 -6.60 -5.26 5.99
CA GLY A 68 -6.05 -5.27 4.64
C GLY A 68 -4.69 -5.95 4.59
N GLY A 69 -4.02 -5.80 3.47
CA GLY A 69 -2.64 -6.24 3.30
C GLY A 69 -2.18 -6.00 1.86
N TRP A 70 -0.87 -5.84 1.72
CA TRP A 70 -0.24 -5.51 0.46
C TRP A 70 -0.27 -6.66 -0.55
N PHE A 71 -0.64 -6.33 -1.80
CA PHE A 71 -0.46 -7.18 -2.97
C PHE A 71 0.40 -6.46 -3.99
N SER A 72 1.50 -7.09 -4.40
CA SER A 72 2.43 -6.59 -5.42
C SER A 72 1.87 -6.85 -6.81
N GLY A 73 1.20 -5.85 -7.39
CA GLY A 73 0.61 -5.91 -8.70
C GLY A 73 1.63 -5.82 -9.84
N LEU A 74 1.31 -6.41 -10.98
CA LEU A 74 2.12 -6.41 -12.20
C LEU A 74 1.30 -6.05 -13.45
N LEU A 75 0.12 -5.43 -13.29
CA LEU A 75 -0.79 -5.14 -14.41
C LEU A 75 -0.27 -4.11 -15.40
N LEU A 76 0.70 -3.29 -15.01
CA LEU A 76 1.32 -2.35 -15.95
C LEU A 76 1.87 -3.07 -17.19
N ASP A 77 2.56 -4.19 -16.98
CA ASP A 77 3.14 -5.02 -18.05
C ASP A 77 2.40 -6.36 -18.24
N GLY A 78 1.64 -6.78 -17.23
CA GLY A 78 1.02 -8.10 -17.15
C GLY A 78 -0.36 -8.18 -17.81
N ASP A 79 -0.88 -9.41 -17.82
CA ASP A 79 -2.22 -9.76 -18.25
C ASP A 79 -3.13 -9.96 -17.03
N ILE A 80 -4.42 -9.61 -17.17
CA ILE A 80 -5.40 -9.67 -16.09
C ILE A 80 -5.63 -11.12 -15.62
N GLU A 81 -5.68 -12.08 -16.52
CA GLU A 81 -5.92 -13.48 -16.15
C GLU A 81 -4.72 -14.04 -15.36
N VAL A 82 -3.50 -13.68 -15.74
CA VAL A 82 -2.30 -14.03 -14.97
C VAL A 82 -2.34 -13.38 -13.58
N GLU A 83 -2.81 -12.14 -13.50
CA GLU A 83 -2.91 -11.44 -12.21
C GLU A 83 -3.97 -12.03 -11.30
N LYS A 84 -5.08 -12.52 -11.85
CA LYS A 84 -6.10 -13.26 -11.10
C LYS A 84 -5.54 -14.53 -10.48
N ASP A 85 -4.75 -15.29 -11.26
CA ASP A 85 -4.10 -16.52 -10.77
C ASP A 85 -3.09 -16.18 -9.65
N ARG A 86 -2.33 -15.08 -9.79
CA ARG A 86 -1.34 -14.65 -8.79
C ARG A 86 -1.95 -14.24 -7.46
N ILE A 87 -3.13 -13.60 -7.48
CA ILE A 87 -3.79 -13.11 -6.25
C ILE A 87 -4.67 -14.17 -5.59
N ALA A 88 -4.99 -15.27 -6.25
CA ALA A 88 -6.05 -16.19 -5.86
C ALA A 88 -5.97 -16.67 -4.39
N GLU A 89 -4.81 -17.10 -3.94
CA GLU A 89 -4.62 -17.56 -2.55
C GLU A 89 -4.79 -16.43 -1.55
N GLN A 90 -4.18 -15.29 -1.83
CA GLN A 90 -4.24 -14.12 -0.95
C GLN A 90 -5.65 -13.52 -0.93
N HIS A 91 -6.34 -13.50 -2.07
CA HIS A 91 -7.73 -13.09 -2.18
C HIS A 91 -8.65 -13.97 -1.30
N ALA A 92 -8.53 -15.30 -1.43
CA ALA A 92 -9.30 -16.23 -0.61
C ALA A 92 -9.02 -16.06 0.90
N PHE A 93 -7.76 -15.83 1.27
CA PHE A 93 -7.38 -15.53 2.65
C PHE A 93 -8.07 -14.25 3.15
N PHE A 94 -8.05 -13.14 2.42
CA PHE A 94 -8.68 -11.90 2.85
C PHE A 94 -10.20 -12.00 2.94
N VAL A 95 -10.83 -12.76 2.03
CA VAL A 95 -12.28 -13.09 2.13
C VAL A 95 -12.55 -13.83 3.44
N ALA A 96 -11.77 -14.87 3.75
CA ALA A 96 -11.92 -15.64 4.99
C ALA A 96 -11.64 -14.80 6.25
N ALA A 97 -10.71 -13.87 6.18
CA ALA A 97 -10.38 -12.95 7.27
C ALA A 97 -11.40 -11.83 7.47
N GLY A 98 -12.34 -11.64 6.54
CA GLY A 98 -13.31 -10.54 6.57
C GLY A 98 -12.66 -9.16 6.43
N ALA A 99 -11.52 -9.09 5.73
CA ALA A 99 -10.82 -7.83 5.50
C ALA A 99 -11.66 -6.86 4.65
N PRO A 100 -11.57 -5.52 4.88
CA PRO A 100 -12.34 -4.55 4.12
C PRO A 100 -11.83 -4.37 2.68
N CYS A 101 -10.55 -4.60 2.42
CA CYS A 101 -9.96 -4.50 1.08
C CYS A 101 -8.60 -5.16 0.97
N ILE A 102 -8.16 -5.39 -0.28
CA ILE A 102 -6.78 -5.67 -0.64
C ILE A 102 -6.09 -4.34 -0.96
N VAL A 103 -4.88 -4.13 -0.43
CA VAL A 103 -4.03 -2.98 -0.75
C VAL A 103 -3.20 -3.32 -1.98
N TYR A 104 -3.61 -2.83 -3.14
CA TYR A 104 -2.91 -3.07 -4.41
C TYR A 104 -1.85 -2.01 -4.68
N GLY A 105 -0.58 -2.40 -4.72
CA GLY A 105 0.53 -1.54 -5.16
C GLY A 105 1.14 -2.06 -6.46
N GLU A 106 1.24 -1.21 -7.50
CA GLU A 106 1.88 -1.58 -8.75
C GLU A 106 3.40 -1.65 -8.60
N THR A 107 3.98 -2.81 -8.87
CA THR A 107 5.42 -3.04 -8.75
C THR A 107 6.13 -3.30 -10.08
N ALA A 108 5.40 -3.50 -11.18
CA ALA A 108 6.03 -3.60 -12.49
C ALA A 108 6.76 -2.30 -12.84
N ARG A 109 8.00 -2.43 -13.26
CA ARG A 109 8.94 -1.32 -13.53
C ARG A 109 9.23 -0.43 -12.32
N SER A 110 8.65 -0.69 -11.14
CA SER A 110 8.94 0.09 -9.93
C SER A 110 10.39 -0.09 -9.50
N VAL A 111 10.98 0.97 -8.96
CA VAL A 111 12.32 0.92 -8.34
C VAL A 111 12.26 1.03 -6.82
N GLN A 112 11.07 0.88 -6.22
CA GLN A 112 10.85 1.05 -4.77
C GLN A 112 11.68 0.08 -3.90
N GLY A 113 11.85 -1.18 -4.33
CA GLY A 113 12.67 -2.18 -3.62
C GLY A 113 14.12 -2.22 -4.06
N ALA A 114 14.54 -1.36 -5.00
CA ALA A 114 15.89 -1.40 -5.58
C ALA A 114 16.84 -0.45 -4.85
N ARG A 115 17.68 -0.99 -3.94
CA ARG A 115 18.62 -0.24 -3.09
C ARG A 115 19.59 0.65 -3.86
N THR A 116 19.96 0.28 -5.06
CA THR A 116 20.99 0.95 -5.87
C THR A 116 20.42 1.77 -7.02
N THR A 117 19.09 1.85 -7.14
CA THR A 117 18.44 2.55 -8.25
C THR A 117 17.87 3.88 -7.74
N PRO A 118 18.33 5.02 -8.29
CA PRO A 118 17.85 6.34 -7.88
C PRO A 118 16.34 6.52 -8.11
N LEU A 119 15.70 7.29 -7.24
CA LEU A 119 14.28 7.66 -7.32
C LEU A 119 13.90 8.28 -8.67
N ALA A 120 14.81 9.07 -9.29
CA ALA A 120 14.57 9.70 -10.59
C ALA A 120 14.41 8.70 -11.74
N GLN A 121 14.80 7.42 -11.55
CA GLN A 121 14.66 6.34 -12.53
C GLN A 121 13.33 5.60 -12.44
N LYS A 122 12.40 6.07 -11.62
CA LYS A 122 11.05 5.49 -11.57
C LYS A 122 10.37 5.50 -12.94
N PRO A 123 9.42 4.59 -13.21
CA PRO A 123 8.70 4.58 -14.47
C PRO A 123 7.94 5.88 -14.68
N LYS A 124 7.91 6.34 -15.94
CA LYS A 124 7.15 7.51 -16.39
C LYS A 124 6.25 7.06 -17.54
N LEU A 125 4.94 7.15 -17.35
CA LEU A 125 3.97 6.72 -18.34
C LEU A 125 3.51 7.91 -19.19
N THR A 126 3.35 7.68 -20.48
CA THR A 126 2.56 8.55 -21.34
C THR A 126 1.09 8.49 -20.95
N GLU A 127 0.28 9.48 -21.37
CA GLU A 127 -1.18 9.45 -21.13
C GLU A 127 -1.83 8.20 -21.75
N ALA A 128 -1.37 7.74 -22.90
CA ALA A 128 -1.88 6.54 -23.56
C ALA A 128 -1.58 5.25 -22.77
N GLU A 129 -0.36 5.13 -22.22
CA GLU A 129 0.02 4.03 -21.33
C GLU A 129 -0.79 4.09 -20.02
N MET A 130 -0.93 5.27 -19.42
CA MET A 130 -1.73 5.45 -18.20
C MET A 130 -3.20 5.09 -18.43
N ALA A 131 -3.78 5.46 -19.58
CA ALA A 131 -5.15 5.12 -19.93
C ALA A 131 -5.33 3.60 -20.13
N THR A 132 -4.34 2.92 -20.70
CA THR A 132 -4.38 1.46 -20.86
C THR A 132 -4.23 0.76 -19.52
N TYR A 133 -3.28 1.20 -18.70
CA TYR A 133 -3.05 0.69 -17.36
C TYR A 133 -4.27 0.91 -16.45
N GLY A 134 -4.82 2.11 -16.43
CA GLY A 134 -5.99 2.45 -15.61
C GLY A 134 -7.23 1.60 -15.91
N ARG A 135 -7.46 1.26 -17.18
CA ARG A 135 -8.53 0.31 -17.56
C ARG A 135 -8.27 -1.10 -17.03
N LYS A 136 -7.04 -1.63 -17.20
CA LYS A 136 -6.68 -2.95 -16.67
C LYS A 136 -6.89 -3.05 -15.16
N VAL A 137 -6.44 -2.04 -14.42
CA VAL A 137 -6.63 -2.00 -12.96
C VAL A 137 -8.11 -1.91 -12.59
N SER A 138 -8.91 -1.17 -13.36
CA SER A 138 -10.36 -1.08 -13.15
C SER A 138 -11.05 -2.44 -13.33
N ASP A 139 -10.77 -3.10 -14.47
CA ASP A 139 -11.34 -4.42 -14.78
C ASP A 139 -10.94 -5.47 -13.74
N PHE A 140 -9.70 -5.41 -13.27
CA PHE A 140 -9.21 -6.30 -12.21
C PHE A 140 -9.86 -6.00 -10.85
N ALA A 141 -10.03 -4.73 -10.50
CA ALA A 141 -10.69 -4.32 -9.25
C ALA A 141 -12.18 -4.71 -9.24
N ASP A 142 -12.86 -4.57 -10.38
CA ASP A 142 -14.25 -4.98 -10.55
C ASP A 142 -14.39 -6.49 -10.38
N TRP A 143 -13.47 -7.29 -10.93
CA TRP A 143 -13.42 -8.73 -10.71
C TRP A 143 -13.18 -9.07 -9.23
N CYS A 144 -12.19 -8.46 -8.57
CA CYS A 144 -11.94 -8.69 -7.14
C CYS A 144 -13.18 -8.39 -6.28
N ALA A 145 -13.89 -7.31 -6.56
CA ALA A 145 -15.10 -6.95 -5.86
C ALA A 145 -16.25 -7.93 -6.11
N ALA A 146 -16.39 -8.43 -7.35
CA ALA A 146 -17.39 -9.44 -7.69
C ALA A 146 -17.14 -10.78 -6.98
N GLU A 147 -15.87 -11.12 -6.75
CA GLU A 147 -15.45 -12.30 -5.97
C GLU A 147 -15.46 -12.06 -4.45
N GLY A 148 -15.97 -10.93 -3.99
CA GLY A 148 -16.22 -10.66 -2.57
C GLY A 148 -15.12 -9.93 -1.81
N MET A 149 -14.03 -9.50 -2.49
CA MET A 149 -12.95 -8.77 -1.84
C MET A 149 -12.57 -7.52 -2.66
N PRO A 150 -13.04 -6.33 -2.27
CA PRO A 150 -12.68 -5.10 -2.97
C PRO A 150 -11.18 -4.80 -2.88
N LEU A 151 -10.68 -4.13 -3.92
CA LEU A 151 -9.30 -3.68 -4.04
C LEU A 151 -9.24 -2.17 -3.84
N SER A 152 -8.23 -1.68 -3.09
CA SER A 152 -7.89 -0.27 -2.98
C SER A 152 -6.52 -0.03 -3.59
N TYR A 153 -6.46 0.83 -4.61
CA TYR A 153 -5.21 1.17 -5.29
C TYR A 153 -4.34 2.07 -4.43
N HIS A 154 -3.13 1.64 -4.13
CA HIS A 154 -2.15 2.38 -3.36
C HIS A 154 -1.12 3.04 -4.29
N HIS A 155 -1.16 4.38 -4.45
CA HIS A 155 -0.09 5.11 -5.09
C HIS A 155 1.18 5.04 -4.23
N HIS A 156 2.34 4.81 -4.85
CA HIS A 156 3.57 4.53 -4.09
C HIS A 156 4.79 5.25 -4.64
N MET A 157 5.76 5.51 -3.75
CA MET A 157 7.05 6.07 -4.12
C MET A 157 7.78 5.17 -5.10
N ALA A 158 8.50 5.77 -6.04
CA ALA A 158 9.31 5.06 -7.02
C ALA A 158 8.52 4.11 -7.95
N ALA A 159 7.19 4.19 -7.96
CA ALA A 159 6.27 3.46 -8.82
C ALA A 159 5.71 4.33 -9.96
N ALA A 160 4.86 3.75 -10.80
CA ALA A 160 4.28 4.43 -11.97
C ALA A 160 3.33 5.59 -11.59
N VAL A 161 2.67 5.49 -10.44
CA VAL A 161 1.78 6.53 -9.88
C VAL A 161 2.35 6.98 -8.55
N GLU A 162 3.12 8.05 -8.56
CA GLU A 162 3.79 8.64 -7.39
C GLU A 162 3.29 10.06 -7.12
N THR A 163 3.38 10.94 -8.11
CA THR A 163 3.10 12.37 -7.96
C THR A 163 1.61 12.68 -8.04
N GLU A 164 1.21 13.87 -7.53
CA GLU A 164 -0.17 14.36 -7.63
C GLU A 164 -0.68 14.36 -9.09
N ALA A 165 0.15 14.79 -10.05
CA ALA A 165 -0.22 14.81 -11.46
C ALA A 165 -0.40 13.39 -12.06
N GLU A 166 0.44 12.44 -11.68
CA GLU A 166 0.31 11.04 -12.10
C GLU A 166 -0.93 10.40 -11.46
N LEU A 167 -1.20 10.70 -10.19
CA LEU A 167 -2.41 10.24 -9.51
C LEU A 167 -3.66 10.80 -10.19
N ASP A 168 -3.69 12.08 -10.49
CA ASP A 168 -4.80 12.72 -11.20
C ASP A 168 -5.06 12.07 -12.55
N LEU A 169 -3.98 11.80 -13.29
CA LEU A 169 -4.06 11.15 -14.61
C LEU A 169 -4.56 9.71 -14.49
N PHE A 170 -4.06 8.95 -13.51
CA PHE A 170 -4.52 7.59 -13.23
C PHE A 170 -6.00 7.58 -12.84
N MET A 171 -6.42 8.45 -11.92
CA MET A 171 -7.81 8.56 -11.46
C MET A 171 -8.75 8.99 -12.58
N LYS A 172 -8.30 9.76 -13.56
CA LYS A 172 -9.05 10.12 -14.78
C LYS A 172 -9.34 8.88 -15.64
N HIS A 173 -8.42 7.94 -15.71
CA HIS A 173 -8.49 6.78 -16.61
C HIS A 173 -8.85 5.46 -15.91
N SER A 174 -9.13 5.49 -14.62
CA SER A 174 -9.54 4.32 -13.83
C SER A 174 -10.80 4.59 -13.02
N SER A 175 -11.53 3.54 -12.64
CA SER A 175 -12.64 3.56 -11.68
C SER A 175 -12.26 2.99 -10.30
N VAL A 176 -11.05 2.47 -10.15
CA VAL A 176 -10.61 1.77 -8.94
C VAL A 176 -10.73 2.64 -7.68
N PRO A 177 -11.18 2.09 -6.54
CA PRO A 177 -11.11 2.79 -5.25
C PRO A 177 -9.67 3.14 -4.88
N LEU A 178 -9.48 4.28 -4.23
CA LEU A 178 -8.18 4.81 -3.86
C LEU A 178 -7.84 4.49 -2.40
N LEU A 179 -6.68 3.90 -2.17
CA LEU A 179 -5.99 4.02 -0.91
C LEU A 179 -5.12 5.28 -0.98
N PHE A 180 -5.48 6.28 -0.19
CA PHE A 180 -4.73 7.52 -0.11
C PHE A 180 -3.68 7.46 1.00
N ASP A 181 -2.39 7.60 0.66
CA ASP A 181 -1.29 7.69 1.61
C ASP A 181 -0.78 9.14 1.70
N ALA A 182 -1.06 9.78 2.83
CA ALA A 182 -0.70 11.17 3.07
C ALA A 182 0.81 11.39 3.13
N GLY A 183 1.57 10.43 3.66
CA GLY A 183 3.02 10.50 3.73
C GLY A 183 3.68 10.33 2.38
N HIS A 184 3.21 9.38 1.58
CA HIS A 184 3.71 9.19 0.22
C HIS A 184 3.44 10.41 -0.67
N MET A 185 2.24 10.99 -0.57
CA MET A 185 1.91 12.20 -1.32
C MET A 185 2.79 13.39 -0.91
N ALA A 186 3.02 13.58 0.39
CA ALA A 186 3.93 14.62 0.89
C ALA A 186 5.37 14.37 0.43
N PHE A 187 5.86 13.12 0.48
CA PHE A 187 7.17 12.74 -0.03
C PHE A 187 7.34 13.05 -1.53
N ALA A 188 6.27 12.87 -2.31
CA ALA A 188 6.25 13.19 -3.74
C ALA A 188 6.19 14.70 -4.03
N GLY A 189 6.08 15.55 -3.00
CA GLY A 189 5.91 17.00 -3.14
C GLY A 189 4.48 17.42 -3.51
N GLY A 190 3.50 16.53 -3.38
CA GLY A 190 2.09 16.82 -3.62
C GLY A 190 1.39 17.50 -2.44
N ASN A 191 0.18 17.96 -2.67
CA ASN A 191 -0.63 18.60 -1.64
C ASN A 191 -1.80 17.71 -1.23
N ASN A 192 -1.72 17.16 -0.01
CA ASN A 192 -2.71 16.25 0.55
C ASN A 192 -4.14 16.80 0.51
N PHE A 193 -4.31 18.10 0.81
CA PHE A 193 -5.64 18.72 0.82
C PHE A 193 -6.26 18.80 -0.58
N ARG A 194 -5.45 19.15 -1.61
CA ARG A 194 -5.95 19.16 -3.00
C ARG A 194 -6.35 17.77 -3.47
N VAL A 195 -5.54 16.75 -3.15
CA VAL A 195 -5.84 15.36 -3.52
C VAL A 195 -7.13 14.88 -2.85
N ILE A 196 -7.28 15.15 -1.55
CA ILE A 196 -8.49 14.78 -0.81
C ILE A 196 -9.71 15.52 -1.38
N ASP A 197 -9.62 16.83 -1.57
CA ASP A 197 -10.73 17.63 -2.11
C ASP A 197 -11.20 17.09 -3.47
N LYS A 198 -10.26 16.70 -4.32
CA LYS A 198 -10.54 16.21 -5.67
C LYS A 198 -11.04 14.76 -5.72
N HIS A 199 -10.50 13.89 -4.87
CA HIS A 199 -10.70 12.45 -4.97
C HIS A 199 -11.40 11.79 -3.78
N HIS A 200 -11.88 12.58 -2.77
CA HIS A 200 -12.47 12.05 -1.52
C HIS A 200 -13.57 11.01 -1.75
N ALA A 201 -14.40 11.17 -2.78
CA ALA A 201 -15.49 10.25 -3.09
C ALA A 201 -15.01 8.84 -3.49
N ARG A 202 -13.73 8.68 -3.82
CA ARG A 202 -13.12 7.41 -4.21
C ARG A 202 -12.15 6.85 -3.17
N ILE A 203 -11.87 7.60 -2.10
CA ILE A 203 -11.00 7.12 -1.01
C ILE A 203 -11.77 6.08 -0.21
N SER A 204 -11.33 4.83 -0.28
CA SER A 204 -11.88 3.68 0.43
C SER A 204 -11.01 3.22 1.60
N HIS A 205 -9.73 3.54 1.56
CA HIS A 205 -8.75 3.25 2.62
C HIS A 205 -7.74 4.39 2.73
N MET A 206 -7.08 4.52 3.89
CA MET A 206 -6.14 5.62 4.09
C MET A 206 -4.94 5.16 4.94
N HIS A 207 -3.74 5.50 4.48
CA HIS A 207 -2.53 5.43 5.30
C HIS A 207 -2.18 6.84 5.82
N ALA A 208 -2.22 6.98 7.13
CA ALA A 208 -1.80 8.19 7.83
C ALA A 208 -0.34 8.06 8.25
N LYS A 209 0.56 8.22 7.30
CA LYS A 209 2.01 8.13 7.50
C LYS A 209 2.60 9.51 7.71
N ASP A 210 3.38 9.70 8.74
CA ASP A 210 4.10 10.97 8.98
C ASP A 210 5.48 10.96 8.29
N VAL A 211 5.98 12.15 7.96
CA VAL A 211 7.22 12.33 7.19
C VAL A 211 8.09 13.47 7.77
N ARG A 212 9.40 13.30 7.67
CA ARG A 212 10.36 14.34 8.04
C ARG A 212 10.77 15.15 6.81
N MET A 213 10.06 16.26 6.56
CA MET A 213 10.33 17.14 5.42
C MET A 213 11.81 17.55 5.27
N PRO A 214 12.56 17.90 6.34
CA PRO A 214 13.97 18.23 6.19
C PRO A 214 14.83 17.09 5.62
N VAL A 215 14.47 15.83 5.88
CA VAL A 215 15.15 14.66 5.28
C VAL A 215 14.79 14.54 3.82
N ILE A 216 13.51 14.70 3.48
CA ILE A 216 13.02 14.62 2.10
C ILE A 216 13.61 15.73 1.23
N ASP A 217 13.67 16.96 1.74
CA ASP A 217 14.20 18.12 1.03
C ASP A 217 15.72 18.02 0.77
N ALA A 218 16.42 17.25 1.60
CA ALA A 218 17.85 17.00 1.45
C ALA A 218 18.21 15.84 0.52
N LEU A 219 17.21 15.06 0.02
CA LEU A 219 17.47 13.92 -0.85
C LEU A 219 17.90 14.35 -2.26
N ASP A 220 18.99 13.77 -2.73
CA ASP A 220 19.35 13.81 -4.15
C ASP A 220 18.62 12.67 -4.90
N ARG A 221 17.44 12.95 -5.42
CA ARG A 221 16.63 11.98 -6.15
C ARG A 221 17.30 11.40 -7.40
N THR A 222 18.38 12.02 -7.88
CA THR A 222 19.15 11.53 -9.04
C THR A 222 20.25 10.54 -8.67
N ALA A 223 20.60 10.46 -7.39
CA ALA A 223 21.65 9.60 -6.86
C ALA A 223 21.15 8.59 -5.81
N GLU A 224 20.06 8.92 -5.10
CA GLU A 224 19.58 8.15 -3.96
C GLU A 224 18.30 7.36 -4.29
N SER A 225 18.22 6.15 -3.72
CA SER A 225 17.06 5.27 -3.84
C SER A 225 15.95 5.66 -2.85
N PHE A 226 14.77 5.06 -3.02
CA PHE A 226 13.70 5.15 -2.02
C PHE A 226 14.13 4.54 -0.68
N LEU A 227 14.85 3.42 -0.71
CA LEU A 227 15.32 2.75 0.51
C LEU A 227 16.39 3.57 1.24
N ASP A 228 17.21 4.37 0.54
CA ASP A 228 18.12 5.33 1.19
C ASP A 228 17.33 6.39 1.95
N ALA A 229 16.22 6.87 1.40
CA ALA A 229 15.35 7.82 2.10
C ALA A 229 14.75 7.20 3.37
N VAL A 230 14.31 5.93 3.31
CA VAL A 230 13.81 5.17 4.48
C VAL A 230 14.89 5.08 5.56
N ILE A 231 16.12 4.67 5.20
CA ILE A 231 17.24 4.53 6.13
C ILE A 231 17.62 5.88 6.76
N LYS A 232 17.53 6.97 6.01
CA LYS A 232 17.75 8.33 6.53
C LYS A 232 16.61 8.80 7.43
N GLY A 233 15.56 8.02 7.59
CA GLY A 233 14.42 8.32 8.44
C GLY A 233 13.45 9.34 7.82
N ALA A 234 13.22 9.28 6.52
CA ALA A 234 12.22 10.14 5.85
C ALA A 234 10.80 9.90 6.39
N PHE A 235 10.53 8.69 6.86
CA PHE A 235 9.25 8.30 7.49
C PHE A 235 9.41 8.09 9.00
N THR A 236 8.35 8.36 9.76
CA THR A 236 8.32 8.22 11.23
C THR A 236 7.25 7.24 11.64
#